data_6c1a34462f9f676c1c3ccea4086c2a31
#
_entry.id   6c1a34462f9f676c1c3ccea4086c2a31
#
_cell.length_a   1.000
_cell.length_b   1.000
_cell.length_c   1.000
_cell.angle_alpha   90.00
_cell.angle_beta   90.00
_cell.angle_gamma   90.00
#
_symmetry.space_group_name_H-M   'P 1'
#
loop_
_entity.id
_entity.type
_entity.pdbx_description
1 polymer ?
#
loop_
_entity_poly.entity_id
_entity_poly.type
_entity_poly.pdbx_seq_one_letter_code
_entity_poly.pdbx_strand_id
1 'polypeptide(L)'
;AVVVFRALMRRLSGARDTRQLALDFSRAPRTAVELLARLNALGLHGVRALSLTRNRSVMVSMSDGTLRVHRAFLDAPETVHRAIVRFLVAPRRAERLAARRVLVAFPVGAGERREPRAPERTHPDDEGIAAKFTEWHSRYNAERFRGELRRVEVRVSRRMRTRLGHYAPSQHGRPAEIAISRRHLKRHGFADALETLLHEMVHQWQDEQGHPLGHDRWFREKAKAVGIAGRAKRVVD
;
A
#
# COMPACT_ATOMS: atom_id res chain seq x y z
N ALA A 1 54.17 -15.17 23.38
CA ALA A 1 52.85 -14.48 23.25
C ALA A 1 52.40 -14.23 21.79
N VAL A 2 53.33 -14.28 20.82
CA VAL A 2 53.02 -13.93 19.40
C VAL A 2 52.48 -15.16 18.61
N VAL A 3 52.72 -16.35 19.04
CA VAL A 3 52.35 -17.61 18.32
C VAL A 3 50.90 -18.00 18.56
N VAL A 4 50.30 -17.65 19.72
CA VAL A 4 48.92 -18.02 20.07
C VAL A 4 47.91 -17.12 19.34
N PHE A 5 48.28 -15.90 19.02
CA PHE A 5 47.40 -14.95 18.31
C PHE A 5 47.19 -15.28 16.81
N ARG A 6 48.18 -15.94 16.19
CA ARG A 6 48.07 -16.40 14.78
C ARG A 6 47.20 -17.64 14.61
N ALA A 7 47.06 -18.47 15.63
CA ALA A 7 46.20 -19.66 15.58
C ALA A 7 44.71 -19.32 15.76
N LEU A 8 44.40 -18.26 16.52
CA LEU A 8 43.01 -17.83 16.75
C LEU A 8 42.41 -17.09 15.53
N MET A 9 43.23 -16.35 14.79
CA MET A 9 42.79 -15.67 13.57
C MET A 9 42.56 -16.60 12.37
N ARG A 10 43.18 -17.79 12.38
CA ARG A 10 42.92 -18.82 11.34
C ARG A 10 41.61 -19.58 11.52
N ARG A 11 40.97 -19.53 12.69
CA ARG A 11 39.64 -20.15 12.92
C ARG A 11 38.47 -19.20 12.67
N LEU A 12 38.73 -17.91 12.50
CA LEU A 12 37.69 -16.92 12.16
C LEU A 12 37.66 -16.55 10.67
N SER A 13 38.63 -16.98 9.89
CA SER A 13 38.61 -16.91 8.42
C SER A 13 38.06 -18.22 7.81
N GLY A 14 36.95 -18.71 8.33
CA GLY A 14 36.00 -19.44 7.52
C GLY A 14 35.51 -18.43 6.47
N ALA A 15 36.16 -18.48 5.31
CA ALA A 15 35.69 -17.78 4.12
C ALA A 15 34.22 -18.17 3.94
N ARG A 16 33.32 -17.35 4.44
CA ARG A 16 31.96 -17.37 3.95
C ARG A 16 32.11 -17.10 2.46
N ASP A 17 31.87 -18.13 1.70
CA ASP A 17 31.95 -18.13 0.27
C ASP A 17 31.05 -17.00 -0.26
N THR A 18 31.66 -15.85 -0.50
CA THR A 18 31.00 -14.67 -1.08
C THR A 18 30.52 -14.95 -2.50
N ARG A 19 30.88 -16.09 -3.09
CA ARG A 19 30.36 -16.57 -4.36
C ARG A 19 28.97 -17.16 -4.28
N GLN A 20 28.51 -17.56 -3.10
CA GLN A 20 27.17 -18.17 -2.93
C GLN A 20 26.05 -17.15 -2.74
N LEU A 21 26.36 -15.86 -2.74
CA LEU A 21 25.40 -14.74 -2.72
C LEU A 21 25.29 -13.99 -4.06
N ALA A 22 25.87 -14.50 -5.13
CA ALA A 22 25.45 -14.08 -6.46
C ALA A 22 24.02 -14.63 -6.63
N LEU A 23 23.04 -13.79 -6.29
CA LEU A 23 21.63 -14.06 -6.57
C LEU A 23 21.53 -14.39 -8.05
N ASP A 24 21.27 -15.65 -8.36
CA ASP A 24 21.01 -16.09 -9.72
C ASP A 24 19.67 -15.45 -10.17
N PHE A 25 19.79 -14.31 -10.83
CA PHE A 25 18.66 -13.59 -11.41
C PHE A 25 18.00 -14.33 -12.57
N SER A 26 18.59 -15.42 -13.05
CA SER A 26 18.03 -16.26 -14.11
C SER A 26 16.79 -17.01 -13.65
N ARG A 27 16.68 -17.31 -12.35
CA ARG A 27 15.55 -18.04 -11.79
C ARG A 27 14.56 -17.12 -11.09
N ALA A 28 13.26 -17.28 -11.36
CA ALA A 28 12.19 -16.56 -10.65
C ALA A 28 12.19 -16.90 -9.15
N PRO A 29 12.02 -15.91 -8.23
CA PRO A 29 11.91 -16.16 -6.81
C PRO A 29 10.65 -17.01 -6.51
N ARG A 30 10.77 -17.98 -5.64
CA ARG A 30 9.67 -18.89 -5.25
C ARG A 30 9.03 -18.52 -3.93
N THR A 31 9.74 -17.77 -3.11
CA THR A 31 9.34 -17.41 -1.75
C THR A 31 9.40 -15.91 -1.52
N ALA A 32 8.73 -15.45 -0.45
CA ALA A 32 8.81 -14.07 0.00
C ALA A 32 10.25 -13.64 0.34
N VAL A 33 11.03 -14.57 0.92
CA VAL A 33 12.43 -14.31 1.30
C VAL A 33 13.29 -14.11 0.06
N GLU A 34 13.17 -14.99 -0.94
CA GLU A 34 13.91 -14.87 -2.21
C GLU A 34 13.52 -13.58 -2.97
N LEU A 35 12.22 -13.24 -2.99
CA LEU A 35 11.79 -11.99 -3.61
C LEU A 35 12.38 -10.78 -2.88
N LEU A 36 12.36 -10.77 -1.53
CA LEU A 36 12.95 -9.67 -0.75
C LEU A 36 14.45 -9.56 -1.03
N ALA A 37 15.18 -10.68 -1.04
CA ALA A 37 16.61 -10.70 -1.37
C ALA A 37 16.89 -10.13 -2.76
N ARG A 38 16.07 -10.48 -3.77
CA ARG A 38 16.16 -9.93 -5.12
C ARG A 38 15.89 -8.42 -5.15
N LEU A 39 14.84 -7.95 -4.47
CA LEU A 39 14.51 -6.53 -4.40
C LEU A 39 15.62 -5.73 -3.68
N ASN A 40 16.23 -6.31 -2.63
CA ASN A 40 17.37 -5.69 -1.94
C ASN A 40 18.59 -5.57 -2.87
N ALA A 41 18.89 -6.58 -3.66
CA ALA A 41 19.95 -6.53 -4.66
C ALA A 41 19.67 -5.48 -5.78
N LEU A 42 18.40 -5.18 -6.04
CA LEU A 42 17.97 -4.10 -6.95
C LEU A 42 17.93 -2.72 -6.29
N GLY A 43 18.36 -2.58 -5.03
CA GLY A 43 18.48 -1.31 -4.32
C GLY A 43 17.35 -0.99 -3.35
N LEU A 44 16.52 -1.97 -2.96
CA LEU A 44 15.55 -1.78 -1.89
C LEU A 44 16.24 -1.89 -0.53
N HIS A 45 16.10 -0.88 0.33
CA HIS A 45 16.65 -0.87 1.68
C HIS A 45 15.60 -0.52 2.71
N GLY A 46 15.85 -0.87 3.99
CA GLY A 46 14.97 -0.51 5.11
C GLY A 46 13.69 -1.33 5.21
N VAL A 47 13.54 -2.40 4.44
CA VAL A 47 12.43 -3.36 4.56
C VAL A 47 12.85 -4.52 5.43
N ARG A 48 12.11 -4.74 6.54
CA ARG A 48 12.41 -5.81 7.51
C ARG A 48 11.83 -7.16 7.11
N ALA A 49 10.68 -7.14 6.44
CA ALA A 49 9.99 -8.35 6.04
C ALA A 49 9.19 -8.11 4.75
N LEU A 50 8.94 -9.19 3.98
CA LEU A 50 8.03 -9.21 2.85
C LEU A 50 6.93 -10.23 3.09
N SER A 51 5.68 -9.82 2.87
CA SER A 51 4.49 -10.66 2.95
C SER A 51 3.82 -10.74 1.59
N LEU A 52 3.54 -11.95 1.12
CA LEU A 52 2.81 -12.18 -0.11
C LEU A 52 1.32 -12.06 0.11
N THR A 53 0.62 -11.34 -0.78
CA THR A 53 -0.83 -11.11 -0.70
C THR A 53 -1.53 -11.59 -1.97
N ARG A 54 -2.85 -11.69 -1.88
CA ARG A 54 -3.75 -11.92 -3.03
C ARG A 54 -4.67 -10.72 -3.27
N ASN A 55 -4.26 -9.53 -2.82
CA ASN A 55 -5.05 -8.30 -2.94
C ASN A 55 -5.14 -7.87 -4.41
N ARG A 56 -6.33 -7.62 -4.89
CA ARG A 56 -6.56 -7.18 -6.28
C ARG A 56 -6.49 -5.67 -6.48
N SER A 57 -6.73 -4.88 -5.44
CA SER A 57 -6.77 -3.42 -5.53
C SER A 57 -5.45 -2.76 -5.18
N VAL A 58 -4.74 -3.29 -4.17
CA VAL A 58 -3.45 -2.78 -3.72
C VAL A 58 -2.42 -3.88 -3.87
N MET A 59 -1.63 -3.82 -4.95
CA MET A 59 -0.66 -4.86 -5.28
C MET A 59 0.67 -4.71 -4.55
N VAL A 60 1.03 -3.50 -4.16
CA VAL A 60 2.23 -3.16 -3.39
C VAL A 60 1.85 -2.16 -2.31
N SER A 61 2.14 -2.47 -1.05
CA SER A 61 1.93 -1.56 0.08
C SER A 61 3.00 -1.75 1.15
N MET A 62 3.22 -0.71 1.95
CA MET A 62 4.21 -0.71 3.02
C MET A 62 3.55 -0.33 4.34
N SER A 63 3.78 -1.13 5.40
CA SER A 63 3.35 -0.79 6.75
C SER A 63 4.34 -1.33 7.76
N ASP A 64 4.76 -0.49 8.70
CA ASP A 64 5.61 -0.86 9.83
C ASP A 64 6.88 -1.64 9.44
N GLY A 65 7.51 -1.26 8.31
CA GLY A 65 8.71 -1.93 7.78
C GLY A 65 8.44 -3.28 7.10
N THR A 66 7.17 -3.65 6.92
CA THR A 66 6.76 -4.84 6.18
C THR A 66 6.24 -4.44 4.80
N LEU A 67 6.89 -4.94 3.77
CA LEU A 67 6.45 -4.82 2.39
C LEU A 67 5.42 -5.91 2.07
N ARG A 68 4.25 -5.52 1.61
CA ARG A 68 3.19 -6.44 1.16
C ARG A 68 3.10 -6.38 -0.35
N VAL A 69 3.30 -7.51 -1.00
CA VAL A 69 3.38 -7.62 -2.46
C VAL A 69 2.44 -8.73 -2.94
N HIS A 70 1.76 -8.48 -4.07
CA HIS A 70 0.92 -9.52 -4.65
C HIS A 70 1.78 -10.72 -5.11
N ARG A 71 1.32 -11.95 -4.80
CA ARG A 71 2.08 -13.19 -5.07
C ARG A 71 2.46 -13.37 -6.55
N ALA A 72 1.68 -12.85 -7.49
CA ALA A 72 1.99 -12.93 -8.91
C ALA A 72 3.32 -12.24 -9.29
N PHE A 73 3.83 -11.36 -8.44
CA PHE A 73 5.13 -10.74 -8.68
C PHE A 73 6.32 -11.68 -8.40
N LEU A 74 6.10 -12.88 -7.86
CA LEU A 74 7.15 -13.91 -7.81
C LEU A 74 7.62 -14.30 -9.22
N ASP A 75 6.67 -14.46 -10.14
CA ASP A 75 6.95 -14.88 -11.52
C ASP A 75 7.14 -13.68 -12.48
N ALA A 76 7.21 -12.46 -11.95
CA ALA A 76 7.35 -11.27 -12.75
C ALA A 76 8.78 -11.12 -13.29
N PRO A 77 8.95 -10.55 -14.51
CA PRO A 77 10.27 -10.25 -15.05
C PRO A 77 10.98 -9.19 -14.21
N GLU A 78 12.30 -9.13 -14.32
CA GLU A 78 13.15 -8.20 -13.57
C GLU A 78 12.73 -6.73 -13.74
N THR A 79 12.24 -6.36 -14.93
CA THR A 79 11.71 -5.01 -15.20
C THR A 79 10.59 -4.61 -14.24
N VAL A 80 9.74 -5.57 -13.85
CA VAL A 80 8.67 -5.36 -12.88
C VAL A 80 9.24 -5.32 -11.45
N HIS A 81 10.22 -6.16 -11.11
CA HIS A 81 10.92 -6.07 -9.82
C HIS A 81 11.64 -4.73 -9.64
N ARG A 82 12.30 -4.21 -10.68
CA ARG A 82 12.87 -2.86 -10.70
C ARG A 82 11.80 -1.78 -10.54
N ALA A 83 10.60 -1.98 -11.12
CA ALA A 83 9.49 -1.07 -10.93
C ALA A 83 8.97 -1.08 -9.48
N ILE A 84 8.94 -2.25 -8.79
CA ILE A 84 8.62 -2.30 -7.36
C ILE A 84 9.60 -1.44 -6.56
N VAL A 85 10.91 -1.62 -6.79
CA VAL A 85 11.94 -0.84 -6.09
C VAL A 85 11.76 0.66 -6.37
N ARG A 86 11.66 1.06 -7.64
CA ARG A 86 11.45 2.47 -8.02
C ARG A 86 10.19 3.07 -7.38
N PHE A 87 9.10 2.34 -7.35
CA PHE A 87 7.86 2.79 -6.73
C PHE A 87 8.04 3.09 -5.24
N LEU A 88 8.87 2.31 -4.56
CA LEU A 88 9.12 2.45 -3.11
C LEU A 88 10.15 3.54 -2.77
N VAL A 89 11.21 3.70 -3.58
CA VAL A 89 12.37 4.51 -3.20
C VAL A 89 12.56 5.78 -4.03
N ALA A 90 11.92 5.92 -5.20
CA ALA A 90 12.14 7.06 -6.06
C ALA A 90 11.73 8.38 -5.38
N PRO A 91 12.58 9.42 -5.38
CA PRO A 91 12.29 10.68 -4.72
C PRO A 91 11.22 11.49 -5.47
N ARG A 92 11.19 11.40 -6.80
CA ARG A 92 10.31 12.21 -7.64
C ARG A 92 8.97 11.52 -7.86
N ARG A 93 7.87 12.29 -7.70
CA ARG A 93 6.49 11.82 -7.95
C ARG A 93 6.33 11.21 -9.35
N ALA A 94 6.89 11.84 -10.38
CA ALA A 94 6.79 11.37 -11.75
C ALA A 94 7.38 9.96 -11.92
N GLU A 95 8.52 9.67 -11.29
CA GLU A 95 9.17 8.36 -11.32
C GLU A 95 8.34 7.29 -10.60
N ARG A 96 7.79 7.63 -9.43
CA ARG A 96 6.89 6.71 -8.70
C ARG A 96 5.64 6.38 -9.50
N LEU A 97 5.02 7.39 -10.13
CA LEU A 97 3.84 7.18 -10.98
C LEU A 97 4.17 6.37 -12.25
N ALA A 98 5.36 6.58 -12.84
CA ALA A 98 5.82 5.77 -13.97
C ALA A 98 6.01 4.31 -13.55
N ALA A 99 6.68 4.07 -12.43
CA ALA A 99 6.84 2.72 -11.87
C ALA A 99 5.49 2.06 -11.56
N ARG A 100 4.55 2.80 -10.95
CA ARG A 100 3.20 2.31 -10.67
C ARG A 100 2.47 1.87 -11.93
N ARG A 101 2.60 2.60 -13.05
CA ARG A 101 2.00 2.19 -14.33
C ARG A 101 2.50 0.81 -14.78
N VAL A 102 3.79 0.52 -14.63
CA VAL A 102 4.35 -0.80 -14.93
C VAL A 102 3.73 -1.87 -14.03
N LEU A 103 3.61 -1.61 -12.73
CA LEU A 103 3.02 -2.57 -11.78
C LEU A 103 1.55 -2.86 -12.09
N VAL A 104 0.77 -1.83 -12.41
CA VAL A 104 -0.68 -1.97 -12.74
C VAL A 104 -0.88 -2.67 -14.08
N ALA A 105 0.02 -2.47 -15.05
CA ALA A 105 -0.03 -3.13 -16.35
C ALA A 105 0.36 -4.62 -16.28
N PHE A 106 1.05 -5.05 -15.23
CA PHE A 106 1.44 -6.45 -15.08
C PHE A 106 0.19 -7.32 -14.79
N PRO A 107 -0.03 -8.41 -15.57
CA PRO A 107 -1.22 -9.24 -15.44
C PRO A 107 -1.21 -10.03 -14.12
N VAL A 108 -1.94 -9.55 -13.15
CA VAL A 108 -2.11 -10.19 -11.85
C VAL A 108 -3.37 -11.03 -11.89
N GLY A 109 -3.23 -12.36 -11.84
CA GLY A 109 -4.37 -13.27 -11.66
C GLY A 109 -5.09 -13.70 -12.93
N ALA A 110 -4.38 -13.94 -14.04
CA ALA A 110 -4.94 -14.56 -15.24
C ALA A 110 -5.54 -15.97 -14.99
N GLY A 111 -5.26 -16.61 -13.84
CA GLY A 111 -5.71 -17.96 -13.49
C GLY A 111 -6.95 -18.05 -12.59
N GLU A 112 -7.35 -16.99 -11.91
CA GLU A 112 -8.50 -17.01 -11.01
C GLU A 112 -9.51 -15.91 -11.41
N ARG A 113 -10.15 -16.05 -12.57
CA ARG A 113 -11.29 -15.22 -12.96
C ARG A 113 -12.51 -15.59 -12.11
N ARG A 114 -12.54 -15.12 -10.88
CA ARG A 114 -13.82 -14.93 -10.21
C ARG A 114 -14.46 -13.71 -10.86
N GLU A 115 -15.64 -13.87 -11.45
CA GLU A 115 -16.36 -12.75 -12.06
C GLU A 115 -16.32 -11.52 -11.16
N PRO A 116 -16.01 -10.33 -11.68
CA PRO A 116 -16.01 -9.12 -10.87
C PRO A 116 -17.41 -8.93 -10.30
N ARG A 117 -17.57 -9.06 -9.00
CA ARG A 117 -18.85 -8.68 -8.38
C ARG A 117 -19.18 -7.25 -8.82
N ALA A 118 -20.43 -7.03 -9.19
CA ALA A 118 -20.91 -5.69 -9.51
C ALA A 118 -20.48 -4.70 -8.40
N PRO A 119 -19.99 -3.50 -8.76
CA PRO A 119 -19.62 -2.50 -7.79
C PRO A 119 -20.81 -2.23 -6.86
N GLU A 120 -20.53 -2.15 -5.57
CA GLU A 120 -21.54 -1.77 -4.60
C GLU A 120 -21.86 -0.29 -4.81
N ARG A 121 -23.12 0.03 -5.01
CA ARG A 121 -23.61 1.39 -5.04
C ARG A 121 -24.14 1.79 -3.67
N THR A 122 -24.19 3.09 -3.39
CA THR A 122 -24.91 3.61 -2.23
C THR A 122 -26.37 3.21 -2.32
N HIS A 123 -26.94 2.73 -1.23
CA HIS A 123 -28.37 2.43 -1.18
C HIS A 123 -29.19 3.74 -1.21
N PRO A 124 -30.36 3.79 -1.85
CA PRO A 124 -31.18 5.02 -1.92
C PRO A 124 -31.38 5.72 -0.57
N ASP A 125 -31.68 4.97 0.49
CA ASP A 125 -31.85 5.53 1.85
C ASP A 125 -30.58 6.19 2.42
N ASP A 126 -29.41 5.90 1.86
CA ASP A 126 -28.13 6.40 2.32
C ASP A 126 -27.56 7.49 1.39
N GLU A 127 -28.25 7.85 0.29
CA GLU A 127 -27.78 8.85 -0.68
C GLU A 127 -27.61 10.24 -0.05
N GLY A 128 -28.53 10.67 0.79
CA GLY A 128 -28.43 11.93 1.51
C GLY A 128 -27.21 11.99 2.45
N ILE A 129 -26.83 10.84 3.00
CA ILE A 129 -25.63 10.75 3.86
C ILE A 129 -24.37 10.74 2.99
N ALA A 130 -24.38 10.06 1.85
CA ALA A 130 -23.25 10.05 0.91
C ALA A 130 -23.00 11.45 0.33
N ALA A 131 -24.06 12.21 0.02
CA ALA A 131 -23.96 13.61 -0.39
C ALA A 131 -23.26 14.46 0.66
N LYS A 132 -23.64 14.34 1.95
CA LYS A 132 -22.95 15.03 3.05
C LYS A 132 -21.47 14.66 3.15
N PHE A 133 -21.10 13.39 2.99
CA PHE A 133 -19.69 13.00 2.95
C PHE A 133 -18.96 13.62 1.76
N THR A 134 -19.59 13.74 0.60
CA THR A 134 -19.01 14.39 -0.58
C THR A 134 -18.78 15.89 -0.34
N GLU A 135 -19.70 16.57 0.33
CA GLU A 135 -19.52 17.98 0.76
C GLU A 135 -18.35 18.11 1.72
N TRP A 136 -18.27 17.23 2.74
CA TRP A 136 -17.17 17.22 3.69
C TRP A 136 -15.83 16.85 3.05
N HIS A 137 -15.81 15.96 2.07
CA HIS A 137 -14.59 15.70 1.28
C HIS A 137 -14.11 16.99 0.59
N SER A 138 -15.01 17.72 -0.07
CA SER A 138 -14.65 18.98 -0.74
C SER A 138 -14.14 20.03 0.26
N ARG A 139 -14.80 20.15 1.41
CA ARG A 139 -14.40 21.08 2.48
C ARG A 139 -13.03 20.70 3.06
N TYR A 140 -12.83 19.46 3.44
CA TYR A 140 -11.52 18.99 3.94
C TYR A 140 -10.42 19.10 2.88
N ASN A 141 -10.74 18.88 1.61
CA ASN A 141 -9.77 19.08 0.54
C ASN A 141 -9.28 20.53 0.50
N ALA A 142 -10.19 21.50 0.54
CA ALA A 142 -9.82 22.91 0.57
C ALA A 142 -9.04 23.29 1.84
N GLU A 143 -9.55 22.93 3.03
CA GLU A 143 -9.00 23.36 4.31
C GLU A 143 -7.71 22.65 4.71
N ARG A 144 -7.55 21.36 4.38
CA ARG A 144 -6.49 20.50 4.91
C ARG A 144 -5.54 19.92 3.87
N PHE A 145 -5.96 19.89 2.61
CA PHE A 145 -5.16 19.39 1.49
C PHE A 145 -4.86 20.46 0.43
N ARG A 146 -5.15 21.74 0.70
CA ARG A 146 -4.89 22.87 -0.20
C ARG A 146 -5.59 22.75 -1.56
N GLY A 147 -6.68 22.00 -1.64
CA GLY A 147 -7.38 21.72 -2.89
C GLY A 147 -6.65 20.76 -3.84
N GLU A 148 -5.61 20.07 -3.38
CA GLU A 148 -4.74 19.23 -4.22
C GLU A 148 -5.36 17.89 -4.60
N LEU A 149 -6.39 17.43 -3.88
CA LEU A 149 -7.00 16.13 -4.13
C LEU A 149 -8.03 16.23 -5.26
N ARG A 150 -8.04 15.21 -6.11
CA ARG A 150 -9.07 15.07 -7.13
C ARG A 150 -10.41 14.76 -6.50
N ARG A 151 -11.48 15.13 -7.19
CA ARG A 151 -12.82 14.72 -6.79
C ARG A 151 -12.95 13.22 -6.96
N VAL A 152 -13.43 12.53 -5.92
CA VAL A 152 -13.73 11.10 -5.93
C VAL A 152 -15.17 10.87 -5.47
N GLU A 153 -15.76 9.76 -5.86
CA GLU A 153 -17.05 9.35 -5.34
C GLU A 153 -16.89 8.92 -3.87
N VAL A 154 -17.71 9.50 -2.99
CA VAL A 154 -17.81 9.08 -1.60
C VAL A 154 -19.13 8.37 -1.41
N ARG A 155 -19.11 7.08 -1.16
CA ARG A 155 -20.28 6.23 -1.00
C ARG A 155 -20.42 5.63 0.38
N VAL A 156 -21.63 5.23 0.74
CA VAL A 156 -21.93 4.50 1.96
C VAL A 156 -22.07 3.01 1.65
N SER A 157 -21.26 2.17 2.33
CA SER A 157 -21.27 0.72 2.14
C SER A 157 -22.05 0.03 3.23
N ARG A 158 -23.05 -0.77 2.84
CA ARG A 158 -23.77 -1.69 3.74
C ARG A 158 -23.10 -3.06 3.85
N ARG A 159 -22.15 -3.37 2.94
CA ARG A 159 -21.41 -4.66 2.92
C ARG A 159 -20.16 -4.65 3.82
N MET A 160 -19.65 -3.49 4.19
CA MET A 160 -18.49 -3.39 5.08
C MET A 160 -18.85 -3.79 6.50
N ARG A 161 -18.23 -4.87 7.00
CA ARG A 161 -18.48 -5.40 8.36
C ARG A 161 -17.36 -5.13 9.34
N THR A 162 -16.11 -5.19 8.88
CA THR A 162 -14.89 -5.11 9.72
C THR A 162 -14.07 -3.85 9.49
N ARG A 163 -14.31 -3.12 8.41
CA ARG A 163 -13.64 -1.86 8.09
C ARG A 163 -14.55 -0.69 8.37
N LEU A 164 -13.97 0.40 8.87
CA LEU A 164 -14.69 1.66 9.09
C LEU A 164 -14.85 2.45 7.78
N GLY A 165 -13.79 2.45 6.97
CA GLY A 165 -13.72 3.06 5.66
C GLY A 165 -12.77 2.31 4.73
N HIS A 166 -12.70 2.75 3.47
CA HIS A 166 -11.77 2.23 2.49
C HIS A 166 -11.60 3.20 1.33
N TYR A 167 -10.36 3.58 1.02
CA TYR A 167 -10.02 4.20 -0.25
C TYR A 167 -9.65 3.13 -1.28
N ALA A 168 -10.26 3.17 -2.43
CA ALA A 168 -9.93 2.34 -3.60
C ALA A 168 -9.34 3.22 -4.70
N PRO A 169 -8.06 3.00 -5.10
CA PRO A 169 -7.45 3.75 -6.19
C PRO A 169 -8.10 3.41 -7.54
N SER A 170 -7.98 4.34 -8.51
CA SER A 170 -8.41 4.08 -9.88
C SER A 170 -7.64 2.90 -10.46
N GLN A 171 -8.34 1.88 -10.94
CA GLN A 171 -7.75 0.66 -11.46
C GLN A 171 -8.71 -0.09 -12.42
N HIS A 172 -8.16 -0.66 -13.49
CA HIS A 172 -8.92 -1.49 -14.45
C HIS A 172 -10.21 -0.82 -14.97
N GLY A 173 -10.13 0.47 -15.32
CA GLY A 173 -11.28 1.23 -15.84
C GLY A 173 -12.30 1.68 -14.78
N ARG A 174 -12.05 1.40 -13.50
CA ARG A 174 -12.86 1.92 -12.39
C ARG A 174 -12.25 3.20 -11.85
N PRO A 175 -13.04 4.26 -11.61
CA PRO A 175 -12.56 5.46 -10.96
C PRO A 175 -12.16 5.19 -9.50
N ALA A 176 -11.38 6.08 -8.93
CA ALA A 176 -11.08 6.05 -7.50
C ALA A 176 -12.36 6.37 -6.69
N GLU A 177 -12.51 5.73 -5.54
CA GLU A 177 -13.65 5.93 -4.64
C GLU A 177 -13.23 5.88 -3.17
N ILE A 178 -14.01 6.53 -2.31
CA ILE A 178 -13.98 6.33 -0.87
C ILE A 178 -15.30 5.69 -0.44
N ALA A 179 -15.23 4.61 0.34
CA ALA A 179 -16.40 3.97 0.91
C ALA A 179 -16.37 4.09 2.44
N ILE A 180 -17.48 4.55 3.04
CA ILE A 180 -17.66 4.62 4.51
C ILE A 180 -18.67 3.58 4.94
N SER A 181 -18.35 2.83 5.99
CA SER A 181 -19.22 1.76 6.51
C SER A 181 -20.51 2.32 7.12
N ARG A 182 -21.65 1.86 6.64
CA ARG A 182 -22.97 2.19 7.24
C ARG A 182 -23.07 1.71 8.69
N ARG A 183 -22.47 0.55 8.99
CA ARG A 183 -22.43 -0.01 10.35
C ARG A 183 -21.62 0.89 11.28
N HIS A 184 -20.48 1.37 10.83
CA HIS A 184 -19.65 2.32 11.59
C HIS A 184 -20.42 3.58 11.92
N LEU A 185 -21.05 4.19 10.91
CA LEU A 185 -21.87 5.38 11.07
C LEU A 185 -23.01 5.19 12.08
N LYS A 186 -23.72 4.04 12.02
CA LYS A 186 -24.79 3.73 12.98
C LYS A 186 -24.28 3.55 14.41
N ARG A 187 -23.09 2.96 14.57
CA ARG A 187 -22.53 2.63 15.90
C ARG A 187 -21.83 3.81 16.56
N HIS A 188 -21.14 4.64 15.79
CA HIS A 188 -20.24 5.67 16.31
C HIS A 188 -20.63 7.10 15.92
N GLY A 189 -21.64 7.26 15.10
CA GLY A 189 -22.15 8.56 14.69
C GLY A 189 -21.38 9.20 13.52
N PHE A 190 -21.86 10.38 13.13
CA PHE A 190 -21.37 11.09 11.94
C PHE A 190 -19.98 11.71 12.18
N ALA A 191 -19.70 12.21 13.38
CA ALA A 191 -18.40 12.80 13.70
C ALA A 191 -17.24 11.80 13.56
N ASP A 192 -17.39 10.58 14.09
CA ASP A 192 -16.40 9.52 13.98
C ASP A 192 -16.24 9.04 12.52
N ALA A 193 -17.34 9.05 11.77
CA ALA A 193 -17.31 8.73 10.34
C ALA A 193 -16.59 9.81 9.51
N LEU A 194 -16.62 11.09 9.93
CA LEU A 194 -15.83 12.17 9.32
C LEU A 194 -14.32 12.01 9.61
N GLU A 195 -13.93 11.55 10.80
CA GLU A 195 -12.52 11.20 11.05
C GLU A 195 -12.07 10.06 10.14
N THR A 196 -12.94 9.05 9.93
CA THR A 196 -12.68 7.97 8.97
C THR A 196 -12.57 8.51 7.55
N LEU A 197 -13.46 9.41 7.11
CA LEU A 197 -13.35 10.05 5.80
C LEU A 197 -11.99 10.75 5.65
N LEU A 198 -11.58 11.53 6.62
CA LEU A 198 -10.30 12.24 6.60
C LEU A 198 -9.11 11.25 6.53
N HIS A 199 -9.19 10.12 7.23
CA HIS A 199 -8.21 9.03 7.14
C HIS A 199 -8.10 8.46 5.72
N GLU A 200 -9.23 8.17 5.07
CA GLU A 200 -9.25 7.65 3.69
C GLU A 200 -8.77 8.72 2.69
N MET A 201 -8.98 10.00 2.95
CA MET A 201 -8.42 11.10 2.16
C MET A 201 -6.90 11.18 2.26
N VAL A 202 -6.29 10.77 3.38
CA VAL A 202 -4.82 10.62 3.45
C VAL A 202 -4.34 9.49 2.55
N HIS A 203 -5.07 8.38 2.45
CA HIS A 203 -4.76 7.32 1.48
C HIS A 203 -4.94 7.80 0.04
N GLN A 204 -5.98 8.60 -0.26
CA GLN A 204 -6.13 9.25 -1.55
C GLN A 204 -4.91 10.13 -1.87
N TRP A 205 -4.46 10.94 -0.93
CA TRP A 205 -3.27 11.77 -1.09
C TRP A 205 -2.03 10.91 -1.38
N GLN A 206 -1.81 9.81 -0.63
CA GLN A 206 -0.72 8.88 -0.92
C GLN A 206 -0.76 8.39 -2.37
N ASP A 207 -1.93 7.94 -2.83
CA ASP A 207 -2.13 7.44 -4.18
C ASP A 207 -1.82 8.50 -5.23
N GLU A 208 -2.38 9.68 -5.08
CA GLU A 208 -2.21 10.79 -6.02
C GLU A 208 -0.78 11.36 -6.03
N GLN A 209 -0.06 11.28 -4.91
CA GLN A 209 1.37 11.60 -4.84
C GLN A 209 2.26 10.44 -5.29
N GLY A 210 1.69 9.28 -5.65
CA GLY A 210 2.41 8.09 -6.08
C GLY A 210 3.15 7.40 -4.95
N HIS A 211 2.73 7.57 -3.70
CA HIS A 211 3.25 6.81 -2.57
C HIS A 211 2.56 5.44 -2.48
N PRO A 212 3.24 4.41 -1.95
CA PRO A 212 2.59 3.15 -1.61
C PRO A 212 1.47 3.38 -0.60
N LEU A 213 0.31 2.74 -0.82
CA LEU A 213 -0.77 2.79 0.15
C LEU A 213 -0.40 2.01 1.42
N GLY A 214 -0.62 2.61 2.57
CA GLY A 214 -0.34 1.99 3.87
C GLY A 214 -0.06 3.04 4.94
N HIS A 215 0.08 2.58 6.19
CA HIS A 215 0.34 3.45 7.33
C HIS A 215 1.86 3.61 7.57
N ASP A 216 2.58 3.98 6.51
CA ASP A 216 4.01 4.25 6.53
C ASP A 216 4.34 5.65 7.10
N ARG A 217 5.59 6.10 6.94
CA ARG A 217 6.01 7.44 7.39
C ARG A 217 5.20 8.54 6.68
N TRP A 218 4.93 8.40 5.37
CA TRP A 218 4.23 9.41 4.58
C TRP A 218 2.78 9.57 5.04
N PHE A 219 2.13 8.44 5.33
CA PHE A 219 0.81 8.44 5.93
C PHE A 219 0.82 9.16 7.27
N ARG A 220 1.73 8.78 8.19
CA ARG A 220 1.78 9.35 9.55
C ARG A 220 2.07 10.85 9.53
N GLU A 221 3.00 11.30 8.70
CA GLU A 221 3.33 12.72 8.53
C GLU A 221 2.12 13.50 8.01
N LYS A 222 1.47 13.02 6.96
CA LYS A 222 0.30 13.68 6.39
C LYS A 222 -0.89 13.64 7.34
N ALA A 223 -1.16 12.51 7.99
CA ALA A 223 -2.22 12.36 8.99
C ALA A 223 -2.07 13.39 10.13
N LYS A 224 -0.86 13.53 10.66
CA LYS A 224 -0.53 14.56 11.67
C LYS A 224 -0.77 15.97 11.12
N ALA A 225 -0.33 16.25 9.91
CA ALA A 225 -0.49 17.56 9.28
C ALA A 225 -1.96 17.96 9.06
N VAL A 226 -2.86 16.99 8.79
CA VAL A 226 -4.29 17.24 8.61
C VAL A 226 -5.10 17.11 9.92
N GLY A 227 -4.44 16.85 11.05
CA GLY A 227 -5.04 16.87 12.40
C GLY A 227 -5.77 15.59 12.79
N ILE A 228 -5.39 14.44 12.22
CA ILE A 228 -5.86 13.14 12.72
C ILE A 228 -4.75 12.41 13.47
N ALA A 229 -5.13 11.68 14.54
CA ALA A 229 -4.21 10.78 15.20
C ALA A 229 -3.81 9.68 14.24
N GLY A 230 -2.51 9.60 13.89
CA GLY A 230 -1.98 8.64 12.91
C GLY A 230 -2.05 7.16 13.35
N ARG A 231 -2.99 6.79 14.22
CA ARG A 231 -3.17 5.41 14.70
C ARG A 231 -3.82 4.55 13.62
N ALA A 232 -3.11 3.51 13.23
CA ALA A 232 -3.49 2.59 12.15
C ALA A 232 -4.74 1.73 12.46
N LYS A 233 -5.20 1.68 13.69
CA LYS A 233 -6.32 0.83 14.12
C LYS A 233 -7.12 1.52 15.23
N ARG A 234 -8.37 1.90 14.94
CA ARG A 234 -9.43 1.71 15.93
C ARG A 234 -9.83 0.24 15.84
N VAL A 235 -9.58 -0.53 16.89
CA VAL A 235 -10.11 -1.89 17.04
C VAL A 235 -11.62 -1.72 17.16
N VAL A 236 -12.36 -2.37 16.26
CA VAL A 236 -13.81 -2.48 16.37
C VAL A 236 -14.05 -3.68 17.26
N ASP A 237 -14.32 -3.43 18.54
CA ASP A 237 -14.88 -4.42 19.47
C ASP A 237 -16.32 -4.79 19.07
#